data_415b0b6c56eff5359e3b4af6d64be59b
#
_entry.id   415b0b6c56eff5359e3b4af6d64be59b
#
_cell.length_a   1.000
_cell.length_b   1.000
_cell.length_c   1.000
_cell.angle_alpha   90.00
_cell.angle_beta   90.00
_cell.angle_gamma   90.00
#
_symmetry.space_group_name_H-M   'P 1'
#
loop_
_entity.id
_entity.type
_entity.pdbx_description
1 polymer ?
#
loop_
_entity_poly.entity_id
_entity_poly.type
_entity_poly.pdbx_seq_one_letter_code
_entity_poly.pdbx_strand_id
1 'polypeptide(L)'
;MMPMQMFKIVLCACLVVGLSACVSTRPRISTDVAQATQIKRDRSVRSQENFRLRGRIAIKNARDGGSGRFEWTQKGDQIQFELSAPLSNQTWRLEGGPGGYTLTDSKGEPKTSRDAGVLIYAASGWIIPMYELRFWVRGARAIATEPTSELDQTDENAPQLSFDATGRLSMLKQNGWTVHYERYQDASDTALPIKLRAFKADAQVKVIVQSWEN
;
A
#
# COMPACT_ATOMS: atom_id res chain seq x y z
N MET A 1 19.63 71.77 -4.62
CA MET A 1 19.28 71.08 -3.36
C MET A 1 17.91 70.39 -3.58
N MET A 2 17.94 69.10 -3.83
CA MET A 2 16.68 68.31 -3.93
C MET A 2 16.20 67.98 -2.50
N PRO A 3 14.92 68.14 -2.17
CA PRO A 3 14.45 67.93 -0.84
C PRO A 3 14.50 66.43 -0.48
N MET A 4 15.08 66.14 0.67
CA MET A 4 15.33 64.84 1.25
C MET A 4 14.08 63.91 1.34
N GLN A 5 12.89 64.42 1.14
CA GLN A 5 11.64 63.65 1.14
C GLN A 5 11.39 62.88 -0.17
N MET A 6 11.87 63.36 -1.32
CA MET A 6 11.70 62.63 -2.59
C MET A 6 12.59 61.36 -2.65
N PHE A 7 13.73 61.37 -2.00
CA PHE A 7 14.63 60.22 -1.95
C PHE A 7 14.07 59.04 -1.14
N LYS A 8 13.28 59.32 -0.09
CA LYS A 8 12.61 58.28 0.73
C LYS A 8 11.44 57.62 0.01
N ILE A 9 10.73 58.36 -0.87
CA ILE A 9 9.60 57.82 -1.64
C ILE A 9 10.10 56.89 -2.75
N VAL A 10 11.19 57.25 -3.41
CA VAL A 10 11.80 56.40 -4.46
C VAL A 10 12.41 55.09 -3.87
N LEU A 11 13.01 55.17 -2.67
CA LEU A 11 13.56 53.99 -2.00
C LEU A 11 12.48 53.02 -1.53
N CYS A 12 11.30 53.52 -1.13
CA CYS A 12 10.17 52.66 -0.72
C CYS A 12 9.46 52.01 -1.92
N ALA A 13 9.42 52.66 -3.09
CA ALA A 13 8.83 52.11 -4.29
C ALA A 13 9.64 50.96 -4.92
N CYS A 14 10.99 50.95 -4.75
CA CYS A 14 11.84 49.89 -5.26
C CYS A 14 11.83 48.60 -4.40
N LEU A 15 11.32 48.65 -3.15
CA LEU A 15 11.31 47.50 -2.25
C LEU A 15 10.07 46.57 -2.43
N VAL A 16 9.05 47.03 -3.20
CA VAL A 16 7.79 46.26 -3.37
C VAL A 16 7.82 45.35 -4.60
N VAL A 17 8.80 45.48 -5.50
CA VAL A 17 8.85 44.72 -6.77
C VAL A 17 9.57 43.34 -6.64
N GLY A 18 10.14 43.03 -5.46
CA GLY A 18 11.02 41.85 -5.27
C GLY A 18 10.32 40.54 -4.82
N LEU A 19 9.00 40.51 -4.64
CA LEU A 19 8.30 39.34 -4.09
C LEU A 19 7.40 38.60 -5.10
N SER A 20 7.79 38.57 -6.37
CA SER A 20 7.25 37.58 -7.31
C SER A 20 7.90 36.22 -7.00
N ALA A 21 7.57 35.64 -5.84
CA ALA A 21 7.85 34.25 -5.58
C ALA A 21 7.12 33.45 -6.65
N CYS A 22 7.85 32.90 -7.61
CA CYS A 22 7.32 31.89 -8.53
C CYS A 22 6.87 30.68 -7.68
N VAL A 23 5.61 30.70 -7.25
CA VAL A 23 4.95 29.50 -6.75
C VAL A 23 4.84 28.57 -7.95
N SER A 24 5.81 27.64 -8.06
CA SER A 24 5.76 26.56 -9.04
C SER A 24 4.62 25.63 -8.63
N THR A 25 3.40 25.97 -9.02
CA THR A 25 2.24 25.10 -8.91
C THR A 25 2.40 23.98 -9.92
N ARG A 26 2.92 22.84 -9.48
CA ARG A 26 2.84 21.62 -10.30
C ARG A 26 1.36 21.39 -10.63
N PRO A 27 1.00 21.19 -11.91
CA PRO A 27 -0.39 20.96 -12.30
C PRO A 27 -0.89 19.72 -11.57
N ARG A 28 -1.98 19.87 -10.82
CA ARG A 28 -2.63 18.76 -10.13
C ARG A 28 -3.45 17.98 -11.14
N ILE A 29 -3.22 16.69 -11.24
CA ILE A 29 -4.02 15.81 -12.10
C ILE A 29 -5.47 15.80 -11.60
N SER A 30 -6.45 15.89 -12.51
CA SER A 30 -7.87 15.84 -12.15
C SER A 30 -8.22 14.45 -11.58
N THR A 31 -9.22 14.41 -10.70
CA THR A 31 -9.67 13.16 -10.08
C THR A 31 -10.14 12.14 -11.11
N ASP A 32 -10.81 12.57 -12.19
CA ASP A 32 -11.30 11.67 -13.24
C ASP A 32 -10.15 10.98 -14.00
N VAL A 33 -9.08 11.72 -14.31
CA VAL A 33 -7.88 11.18 -14.94
C VAL A 33 -7.19 10.19 -14.00
N ALA A 34 -7.09 10.52 -12.71
CA ALA A 34 -6.49 9.63 -11.71
C ALA A 34 -7.31 8.34 -11.55
N GLN A 35 -8.64 8.41 -11.54
CA GLN A 35 -9.53 7.25 -11.49
C GLN A 35 -9.37 6.37 -12.75
N ALA A 36 -9.34 6.98 -13.94
CA ALA A 36 -9.15 6.24 -15.19
C ALA A 36 -7.79 5.52 -15.22
N THR A 37 -6.74 6.16 -14.72
CA THR A 37 -5.40 5.58 -14.58
C THR A 37 -5.42 4.42 -13.57
N GLN A 38 -6.12 4.57 -12.45
CA GLN A 38 -6.28 3.51 -11.46
C GLN A 38 -7.01 2.29 -12.01
N ILE A 39 -8.06 2.48 -12.81
CA ILE A 39 -8.77 1.38 -13.48
C ILE A 39 -7.84 0.59 -14.41
N LYS A 40 -6.97 1.29 -15.16
CA LYS A 40 -5.97 0.64 -16.00
C LYS A 40 -4.97 -0.17 -15.15
N ARG A 41 -4.50 0.40 -14.05
CA ARG A 41 -3.62 -0.30 -13.09
C ARG A 41 -4.27 -1.56 -12.53
N ASP A 42 -5.51 -1.47 -12.06
CA ASP A 42 -6.24 -2.62 -11.52
C ASP A 42 -6.34 -3.76 -12.55
N ARG A 43 -6.64 -3.44 -13.82
CA ARG A 43 -6.66 -4.43 -14.89
C ARG A 43 -5.29 -5.05 -15.14
N SER A 44 -4.24 -4.23 -15.22
CA SER A 44 -2.87 -4.69 -15.41
C SER A 44 -2.41 -5.61 -14.27
N VAL A 45 -2.69 -5.23 -13.03
CA VAL A 45 -2.34 -6.03 -11.84
C VAL A 45 -3.09 -7.36 -11.82
N ARG A 46 -4.34 -7.39 -12.28
CA ARG A 46 -5.14 -8.63 -12.39
C ARG A 46 -4.64 -9.56 -13.48
N SER A 47 -4.16 -9.02 -14.60
CA SER A 47 -3.61 -9.83 -15.70
C SER A 47 -2.19 -10.35 -15.43
N GLN A 48 -1.46 -9.72 -14.52
CA GLN A 48 -0.12 -10.14 -14.09
C GLN A 48 -0.23 -10.99 -12.83
N GLU A 49 -0.47 -12.26 -12.99
CA GLU A 49 -0.68 -13.19 -11.87
C GLU A 49 0.63 -13.63 -11.21
N ASN A 50 1.76 -13.41 -11.86
CA ASN A 50 3.05 -13.83 -11.37
C ASN A 50 3.88 -12.63 -10.93
N PHE A 51 4.46 -12.72 -9.74
CA PHE A 51 5.43 -11.75 -9.25
C PHE A 51 6.24 -12.34 -8.10
N ARG A 52 7.39 -11.75 -7.87
CA ARG A 52 8.20 -12.00 -6.68
C ARG A 52 8.62 -10.68 -6.08
N LEU A 53 8.55 -10.60 -4.77
CA LEU A 53 9.02 -9.43 -4.06
C LEU A 53 9.71 -9.81 -2.76
N ARG A 54 10.66 -8.99 -2.34
CA ARG A 54 11.34 -9.10 -1.07
C ARG A 54 11.24 -7.78 -0.33
N GLY A 55 11.19 -7.86 0.99
CA GLY A 55 11.08 -6.66 1.78
C GLY A 55 11.08 -6.89 3.28
N ARG A 56 10.54 -5.89 3.97
CA ARG A 56 10.31 -5.94 5.40
C ARG A 56 8.84 -5.73 5.69
N ILE A 57 8.34 -6.48 6.65
CA ILE A 57 7.00 -6.32 7.17
C ILE A 57 7.08 -6.05 8.67
N ALA A 58 6.25 -5.14 9.16
CA ALA A 58 6.01 -4.96 10.58
C ALA A 58 4.51 -5.05 10.82
N ILE A 59 4.14 -5.82 11.82
CA ILE A 59 2.76 -6.09 12.18
C ILE A 59 2.58 -5.70 13.64
N LYS A 60 1.43 -5.13 13.96
CA LYS A 60 1.09 -4.67 15.30
C LYS A 60 -0.40 -4.83 15.54
N ASN A 61 -0.78 -5.21 16.76
CA ASN A 61 -2.13 -5.11 17.30
C ASN A 61 -2.08 -4.48 18.70
N ALA A 62 -3.20 -4.46 19.43
CA ALA A 62 -3.26 -3.87 20.78
C ALA A 62 -2.38 -4.59 21.82
N ARG A 63 -2.06 -5.88 21.60
CA ARG A 63 -1.37 -6.73 22.58
C ARG A 63 0.10 -6.92 22.27
N ASP A 64 0.43 -7.02 20.97
CA ASP A 64 1.73 -7.49 20.53
C ASP A 64 2.08 -6.90 19.16
N GLY A 65 3.33 -7.05 18.77
CA GLY A 65 3.83 -6.67 17.45
C GLY A 65 5.14 -7.36 17.13
N GLY A 66 5.40 -7.47 15.83
CA GLY A 66 6.61 -8.06 15.34
C GLY A 66 7.04 -7.47 14.01
N SER A 67 8.28 -7.77 13.63
CA SER A 67 8.79 -7.37 12.34
C SER A 67 9.80 -8.38 11.82
N GLY A 68 9.88 -8.50 10.51
CA GLY A 68 10.81 -9.41 9.87
C GLY A 68 11.10 -9.04 8.43
N ARG A 69 11.99 -9.83 7.83
CA ARG A 69 12.19 -9.83 6.38
C ARG A 69 11.28 -10.86 5.79
N PHE A 70 10.73 -10.56 4.61
CA PHE A 70 9.90 -11.51 3.90
C PHE A 70 10.34 -11.65 2.45
N GLU A 71 10.04 -12.82 1.92
CA GLU A 71 10.09 -13.13 0.50
C GLU A 71 8.73 -13.68 0.10
N TRP A 72 8.17 -13.16 -0.98
CA TRP A 72 6.87 -13.55 -1.50
C TRP A 72 6.97 -13.86 -2.99
N THR A 73 6.62 -15.07 -3.34
CA THR A 73 6.43 -15.52 -4.72
C THR A 73 4.95 -15.81 -4.93
N GLN A 74 4.37 -15.21 -5.95
CA GLN A 74 3.01 -15.48 -6.42
C GLN A 74 3.07 -16.09 -7.80
N LYS A 75 2.37 -17.19 -8.03
CA LYS A 75 2.22 -17.85 -9.34
C LYS A 75 0.74 -18.18 -9.54
N GLY A 76 0.03 -17.39 -10.32
CA GLY A 76 -1.43 -17.45 -10.37
C GLY A 76 -2.02 -17.29 -8.97
N ASP A 77 -2.83 -18.25 -8.55
CA ASP A 77 -3.41 -18.28 -7.20
C ASP A 77 -2.51 -18.96 -6.15
N GLN A 78 -1.36 -19.50 -6.54
CA GLN A 78 -0.43 -20.14 -5.61
C GLN A 78 0.49 -19.11 -4.98
N ILE A 79 0.57 -19.15 -3.65
CA ILE A 79 1.46 -18.31 -2.85
C ILE A 79 2.58 -19.15 -2.24
N GLN A 80 3.76 -18.56 -2.20
CA GLN A 80 4.86 -18.97 -1.33
C GLN A 80 5.35 -17.72 -0.62
N PHE A 81 5.08 -17.64 0.69
CA PHE A 81 5.44 -16.49 1.50
C PHE A 81 6.28 -16.95 2.69
N GLU A 82 7.49 -16.45 2.78
CA GLU A 82 8.39 -16.73 3.89
C GLU A 82 8.64 -15.45 4.69
N LEU A 83 8.48 -15.54 6.01
CA LEU A 83 8.75 -14.46 6.95
C LEU A 83 9.80 -14.93 7.95
N SER A 84 10.91 -14.22 8.01
CA SER A 84 11.98 -14.44 8.98
C SER A 84 12.08 -13.26 9.95
N ALA A 85 11.94 -13.55 11.24
CA ALA A 85 12.05 -12.60 12.33
C ALA A 85 13.34 -12.84 13.14
N PRO A 86 14.46 -12.19 12.78
CA PRO A 86 15.78 -12.48 13.34
C PRO A 86 15.87 -12.32 14.86
N LEU A 87 15.11 -11.39 15.43
CA LEU A 87 15.14 -11.09 16.87
C LEU A 87 14.52 -12.21 17.71
N SER A 88 13.54 -12.95 17.18
CA SER A 88 12.89 -14.09 17.83
C SER A 88 13.39 -15.43 17.31
N ASN A 89 14.30 -15.44 16.36
CA ASN A 89 14.81 -16.62 15.66
C ASN A 89 13.68 -17.51 15.10
N GLN A 90 12.59 -16.88 14.65
CA GLN A 90 11.42 -17.54 14.11
C GLN A 90 11.35 -17.34 12.60
N THR A 91 10.95 -18.39 11.90
CA THR A 91 10.64 -18.37 10.49
C THR A 91 9.27 -19.02 10.28
N TRP A 92 8.45 -18.40 9.45
CA TRP A 92 7.16 -18.94 9.02
C TRP A 92 7.16 -19.04 7.50
N ARG A 93 6.69 -20.17 7.00
CA ARG A 93 6.49 -20.41 5.58
C ARG A 93 5.03 -20.75 5.35
N LEU A 94 4.36 -19.92 4.55
CA LEU A 94 2.99 -20.13 4.08
C LEU A 94 3.05 -20.49 2.60
N GLU A 95 2.45 -21.63 2.25
CA GLU A 95 2.40 -22.12 0.87
C GLU A 95 0.97 -22.59 0.55
N GLY A 96 0.56 -22.47 -0.73
CA GLY A 96 -0.72 -22.99 -1.19
C GLY A 96 -1.54 -21.97 -1.98
N GLY A 97 -2.84 -22.25 -2.11
CA GLY A 97 -3.80 -21.45 -2.87
C GLY A 97 -5.25 -21.81 -2.50
N PRO A 98 -6.24 -21.54 -3.36
CA PRO A 98 -7.67 -21.77 -3.07
C PRO A 98 -8.02 -23.21 -2.69
N GLY A 99 -7.21 -24.19 -3.10
CA GLY A 99 -7.39 -25.59 -2.70
C GLY A 99 -6.96 -25.90 -1.28
N GLY A 100 -6.22 -25.01 -0.63
CA GLY A 100 -5.73 -25.12 0.74
C GLY A 100 -4.35 -24.50 0.90
N TYR A 101 -4.05 -24.10 2.12
CA TYR A 101 -2.80 -23.49 2.54
C TYR A 101 -2.13 -24.35 3.61
N THR A 102 -0.82 -24.33 3.64
CA THR A 102 0.02 -24.94 4.67
C THR A 102 0.91 -23.85 5.28
N LEU A 103 0.90 -23.76 6.61
CA LEU A 103 1.83 -22.91 7.35
C LEU A 103 2.78 -23.81 8.15
N THR A 104 4.07 -23.62 7.94
CA THR A 104 5.14 -24.29 8.70
C THR A 104 5.92 -23.23 9.47
N ASP A 105 6.11 -23.44 10.76
CA ASP A 105 6.94 -22.59 11.61
C ASP A 105 8.32 -23.21 11.84
N SER A 106 9.19 -22.50 12.57
CA SER A 106 10.54 -22.99 12.92
C SER A 106 10.57 -24.25 13.79
N LYS A 107 9.42 -24.67 14.35
CA LYS A 107 9.26 -25.93 15.08
C LYS A 107 8.96 -27.11 14.16
N GLY A 108 8.64 -26.85 12.91
CA GLY A 108 8.56 -27.83 11.85
C GLY A 108 7.21 -28.54 11.69
N GLU A 109 6.23 -28.31 12.54
CA GLU A 109 4.91 -28.92 12.40
C GLU A 109 4.02 -28.14 11.42
N PRO A 110 3.65 -28.72 10.27
CA PRO A 110 2.80 -28.05 9.30
C PRO A 110 1.34 -28.03 9.79
N LYS A 111 0.70 -26.86 9.66
CA LYS A 111 -0.73 -26.65 9.90
C LYS A 111 -1.40 -26.33 8.57
N THR A 112 -2.60 -26.88 8.36
CA THR A 112 -3.34 -26.69 7.11
C THR A 112 -4.69 -26.02 7.34
N SER A 113 -5.14 -25.21 6.38
CA SER A 113 -6.46 -24.60 6.36
C SER A 113 -6.83 -24.20 4.93
N ARG A 114 -8.11 -24.00 4.66
CA ARG A 114 -8.56 -23.35 3.42
C ARG A 114 -8.39 -21.83 3.42
N ASP A 115 -8.09 -21.24 4.56
CA ASP A 115 -7.91 -19.79 4.74
C ASP A 115 -6.51 -19.50 5.31
N ALA A 116 -5.69 -18.77 4.55
CA ALA A 116 -4.36 -18.35 4.94
C ALA A 116 -4.37 -17.44 6.18
N GLY A 117 -5.36 -16.56 6.30
CA GLY A 117 -5.50 -15.64 7.42
C GLY A 117 -5.75 -16.37 8.73
N VAL A 118 -6.55 -17.45 8.70
CA VAL A 118 -6.80 -18.34 9.86
C VAL A 118 -5.50 -18.98 10.33
N LEU A 119 -4.68 -19.51 9.42
CA LEU A 119 -3.39 -20.11 9.77
C LEU A 119 -2.44 -19.10 10.42
N ILE A 120 -2.32 -17.92 9.81
CA ILE A 120 -1.45 -16.87 10.32
C ILE A 120 -1.91 -16.42 11.71
N TYR A 121 -3.22 -16.18 11.87
CA TYR A 121 -3.78 -15.78 13.15
C TYR A 121 -3.56 -16.84 14.24
N ALA A 122 -3.81 -18.11 13.94
CA ALA A 122 -3.59 -19.21 14.88
C ALA A 122 -2.12 -19.37 15.30
N ALA A 123 -1.17 -19.05 14.42
CA ALA A 123 0.25 -19.17 14.67
C ALA A 123 0.86 -17.97 15.38
N SER A 124 0.34 -16.76 15.14
CA SER A 124 0.98 -15.51 15.55
C SER A 124 0.08 -14.55 16.34
N GLY A 125 -1.24 -14.77 16.32
CA GLY A 125 -2.22 -13.82 16.84
C GLY A 125 -2.38 -12.55 15.96
N TRP A 126 -1.77 -12.51 14.78
CA TRP A 126 -1.79 -11.35 13.90
C TRP A 126 -2.82 -11.50 12.78
N ILE A 127 -3.52 -10.41 12.48
CA ILE A 127 -4.42 -10.36 11.34
C ILE A 127 -3.62 -9.78 10.16
N ILE A 128 -3.38 -10.62 9.15
CA ILE A 128 -2.72 -10.23 7.90
C ILE A 128 -3.65 -10.57 6.74
N PRO A 129 -4.15 -9.57 5.98
CA PRO A 129 -5.05 -9.78 4.87
C PRO A 129 -4.27 -10.23 3.62
N MET A 130 -3.81 -11.49 3.59
CA MET A 130 -2.90 -12.00 2.54
C MET A 130 -3.52 -11.93 1.16
N TYR A 131 -4.83 -12.19 1.04
CA TYR A 131 -5.54 -12.10 -0.23
C TYR A 131 -5.54 -10.66 -0.77
N GLU A 132 -5.91 -9.69 0.05
CA GLU A 132 -5.95 -8.29 -0.35
C GLU A 132 -4.55 -7.72 -0.56
N LEU A 133 -3.59 -8.09 0.29
CA LEU A 133 -2.22 -7.61 0.19
C LEU A 133 -1.59 -7.92 -1.17
N ARG A 134 -1.93 -9.04 -1.81
CA ARG A 134 -1.39 -9.37 -3.15
C ARG A 134 -1.73 -8.32 -4.21
N PHE A 135 -2.82 -7.58 -4.03
CA PHE A 135 -3.21 -6.47 -4.89
C PHE A 135 -2.66 -5.15 -4.36
N TRP A 136 -2.82 -4.90 -3.05
CA TRP A 136 -2.44 -3.63 -2.45
C TRP A 136 -0.94 -3.35 -2.54
N VAL A 137 -0.07 -4.35 -2.41
CA VAL A 137 1.38 -4.14 -2.59
C VAL A 137 1.72 -3.64 -3.99
N ARG A 138 0.87 -3.87 -4.99
CA ARG A 138 1.01 -3.41 -6.37
C ARG A 138 0.20 -2.14 -6.67
N GLY A 139 -0.42 -1.53 -5.66
CA GLY A 139 -1.21 -0.31 -5.79
C GLY A 139 -2.55 -0.51 -6.49
N ALA A 140 -3.16 -1.68 -6.35
CA ALA A 140 -4.44 -2.02 -6.97
C ALA A 140 -5.48 -2.43 -5.92
N ARG A 141 -6.76 -2.32 -6.30
CA ARG A 141 -7.87 -2.82 -5.50
C ARG A 141 -7.94 -4.35 -5.56
N ALA A 142 -8.19 -4.98 -4.42
CA ALA A 142 -8.50 -6.40 -4.37
C ALA A 142 -9.82 -6.69 -5.09
N ILE A 143 -9.93 -7.90 -5.65
CA ILE A 143 -11.17 -8.40 -6.24
C ILE A 143 -12.06 -8.87 -5.09
N ALA A 144 -13.37 -8.67 -5.17
CA ALA A 144 -14.30 -9.29 -4.24
C ALA A 144 -14.21 -10.83 -4.38
N THR A 145 -14.04 -11.53 -3.26
CA THR A 145 -13.89 -12.99 -3.23
C THR A 145 -15.22 -13.72 -3.39
N GLU A 146 -16.32 -13.06 -3.04
CA GLU A 146 -17.66 -13.58 -3.23
C GLU A 146 -18.49 -12.53 -3.97
N PRO A 147 -19.43 -12.95 -4.86
CA PRO A 147 -20.44 -12.03 -5.33
C PRO A 147 -21.27 -11.65 -4.10
N THR A 148 -21.03 -10.45 -3.57
CA THR A 148 -21.95 -9.83 -2.64
C THR A 148 -23.33 -9.90 -3.25
N SER A 149 -24.32 -10.46 -2.51
CA SER A 149 -25.71 -10.48 -2.97
C SER A 149 -26.07 -9.08 -3.46
N GLU A 150 -26.97 -8.97 -4.45
CA GLU A 150 -27.41 -7.67 -4.98
C GLU A 150 -27.89 -6.69 -3.89
N LEU A 151 -28.23 -7.21 -2.70
CA LEU A 151 -28.62 -6.45 -1.51
C LEU A 151 -27.45 -5.83 -0.74
N ASP A 152 -26.20 -6.31 -0.94
CA ASP A 152 -24.98 -5.79 -0.28
C ASP A 152 -24.24 -4.72 -1.11
N GLN A 153 -24.78 -4.34 -2.26
CA GLN A 153 -24.25 -3.24 -3.10
C GLN A 153 -24.69 -1.87 -2.58
N THR A 154 -24.78 -1.70 -1.26
CA THR A 154 -24.90 -0.36 -0.69
C THR A 154 -23.55 0.35 -0.92
N ASP A 155 -23.61 1.63 -1.33
CA ASP A 155 -22.45 2.50 -1.58
C ASP A 155 -21.43 2.52 -0.41
N GLU A 156 -21.83 2.10 0.79
CA GLU A 156 -20.99 2.04 1.97
C GLU A 156 -19.83 1.03 1.89
N ASN A 157 -19.99 -0.05 1.11
CA ASN A 157 -18.97 -1.08 0.91
C ASN A 157 -18.10 -0.84 -0.33
N ALA A 158 -18.43 0.15 -1.16
CA ALA A 158 -17.62 0.49 -2.32
C ALA A 158 -16.21 0.96 -1.91
N PRO A 159 -15.15 0.51 -2.61
CA PRO A 159 -13.79 0.96 -2.32
C PRO A 159 -13.65 2.47 -2.46
N GLN A 160 -13.18 3.16 -1.40
CA GLN A 160 -12.91 4.60 -1.45
C GLN A 160 -11.44 4.84 -1.81
N LEU A 161 -11.20 5.74 -2.74
CA LEU A 161 -9.88 6.07 -3.27
C LEU A 161 -9.54 7.53 -3.02
N SER A 162 -8.28 7.79 -2.67
CA SER A 162 -7.70 9.13 -2.71
C SER A 162 -6.39 9.08 -3.50
N PHE A 163 -6.08 10.18 -4.17
CA PHE A 163 -4.92 10.28 -5.05
C PHE A 163 -3.98 11.41 -4.57
N ASP A 164 -2.70 11.23 -4.82
CA ASP A 164 -1.71 12.29 -4.62
C ASP A 164 -1.77 13.34 -5.75
N ALA A 165 -0.96 14.38 -5.66
CA ALA A 165 -0.92 15.45 -6.67
C ALA A 165 -0.51 14.97 -8.08
N THR A 166 0.09 13.79 -8.18
CA THR A 166 0.50 13.14 -9.44
C THR A 166 -0.51 12.09 -9.92
N GLY A 167 -1.70 12.00 -9.29
CA GLY A 167 -2.76 11.07 -9.68
C GLY A 167 -2.53 9.61 -9.25
N ARG A 168 -1.53 9.33 -8.41
CA ARG A 168 -1.29 7.98 -7.90
C ARG A 168 -2.10 7.75 -6.63
N LEU A 169 -2.48 6.50 -6.40
CA LEU A 169 -3.23 6.11 -5.22
C LEU A 169 -2.45 6.47 -3.94
N SER A 170 -3.01 7.34 -3.12
CA SER A 170 -2.45 7.72 -1.82
C SER A 170 -3.15 7.03 -0.65
N MET A 171 -4.45 6.73 -0.82
CA MET A 171 -5.25 5.99 0.15
C MET A 171 -6.26 5.10 -0.57
N LEU A 172 -6.48 3.93 0.00
CA LEU A 172 -7.54 2.98 -0.37
C LEU A 172 -8.26 2.53 0.90
N LYS A 173 -9.60 2.64 0.92
CA LYS A 173 -10.42 1.93 1.91
C LYS A 173 -11.12 0.78 1.22
N GLN A 174 -10.95 -0.44 1.73
CA GLN A 174 -11.55 -1.64 1.18
C GLN A 174 -11.62 -2.75 2.23
N ASN A 175 -12.71 -3.48 2.30
CA ASN A 175 -12.91 -4.63 3.19
C ASN A 175 -12.64 -4.31 4.68
N GLY A 176 -13.01 -3.10 5.11
CA GLY A 176 -12.78 -2.60 6.46
C GLY A 176 -11.33 -2.20 6.76
N TRP A 177 -10.43 -2.28 5.78
CA TRP A 177 -9.06 -1.79 5.89
C TRP A 177 -8.91 -0.39 5.30
N THR A 178 -8.02 0.41 5.88
CA THR A 178 -7.53 1.66 5.30
C THR A 178 -6.05 1.48 4.97
N VAL A 179 -5.69 1.59 3.70
CA VAL A 179 -4.33 1.46 3.19
C VAL A 179 -3.80 2.82 2.81
N HIS A 180 -2.66 3.22 3.35
CA HIS A 180 -1.93 4.43 2.97
C HIS A 180 -0.69 4.06 2.16
N TYR A 181 -0.55 4.65 0.98
CA TYR A 181 0.61 4.52 0.11
C TYR A 181 1.57 5.68 0.38
N GLU A 182 2.68 5.41 1.04
CA GLU A 182 3.60 6.45 1.50
C GLU A 182 4.70 6.75 0.49
N ARG A 183 5.08 5.76 -0.33
CA ARG A 183 6.14 5.92 -1.32
C ARG A 183 5.99 4.94 -2.47
N TYR A 184 6.30 5.40 -3.66
CA TYR A 184 6.42 4.63 -4.90
C TYR A 184 7.88 4.56 -5.34
N GLN A 185 8.22 3.66 -6.27
CA GLN A 185 9.58 3.48 -6.81
C GLN A 185 10.11 4.76 -7.44
N ASP A 186 9.30 5.39 -8.28
CA ASP A 186 9.61 6.60 -9.03
C ASP A 186 8.33 7.43 -9.28
N ALA A 187 8.40 8.42 -10.16
CA ALA A 187 7.29 9.31 -10.48
C ALA A 187 6.42 8.83 -11.65
N SER A 188 6.68 7.65 -12.22
CA SER A 188 5.90 7.13 -13.36
C SER A 188 4.51 6.63 -12.94
N ASP A 189 3.58 6.62 -13.88
CA ASP A 189 2.21 6.10 -13.67
C ASP A 189 2.20 4.58 -13.44
N THR A 190 3.25 3.88 -13.87
CA THR A 190 3.41 2.44 -13.69
C THR A 190 4.22 2.08 -12.45
N ALA A 191 4.80 3.06 -11.75
CA ALA A 191 5.60 2.84 -10.55
C ALA A 191 4.85 1.99 -9.52
N LEU A 192 5.54 1.01 -8.96
CA LEU A 192 5.00 0.16 -7.91
C LEU A 192 5.20 0.80 -6.53
N PRO A 193 4.27 0.59 -5.58
CA PRO A 193 4.46 1.01 -4.21
C PRO A 193 5.69 0.31 -3.60
N ILE A 194 6.49 1.08 -2.86
CA ILE A 194 7.61 0.55 -2.08
C ILE A 194 7.44 0.74 -0.58
N LYS A 195 6.40 1.48 -0.17
CA LYS A 195 6.05 1.62 1.24
C LYS A 195 4.56 1.87 1.39
N LEU A 196 3.90 1.01 2.14
CA LEU A 196 2.49 1.15 2.49
C LEU A 196 2.22 0.76 3.95
N ARG A 197 1.11 1.25 4.49
CA ARG A 197 0.55 0.83 5.79
C ARG A 197 -0.93 0.55 5.64
N ALA A 198 -1.37 -0.57 6.19
CA ALA A 198 -2.78 -0.96 6.24
C ALA A 198 -3.23 -1.02 7.70
N PHE A 199 -4.45 -0.56 7.97
CA PHE A 199 -5.04 -0.48 9.30
C PHE A 199 -6.45 -1.06 9.28
N LYS A 200 -6.79 -1.84 10.31
CA LYS A 200 -8.16 -2.30 10.58
C LYS A 200 -8.32 -2.45 12.09
N ALA A 201 -9.19 -1.65 12.71
CA ALA A 201 -9.30 -1.55 14.16
C ALA A 201 -7.92 -1.31 14.80
N ASP A 202 -7.47 -2.20 15.67
CA ASP A 202 -6.15 -2.15 16.32
C ASP A 202 -5.03 -2.83 15.51
N ALA A 203 -5.39 -3.55 14.43
CA ALA A 203 -4.41 -4.21 13.57
C ALA A 203 -3.74 -3.21 12.63
N GLN A 204 -2.43 -3.30 12.55
CA GLN A 204 -1.61 -2.52 11.62
C GLN A 204 -0.61 -3.45 10.91
N VAL A 205 -0.54 -3.31 9.59
CA VAL A 205 0.46 -3.96 8.75
C VAL A 205 1.22 -2.89 7.99
N LYS A 206 2.55 -2.85 8.13
CA LYS A 206 3.44 -1.97 7.37
C LYS A 206 4.33 -2.82 6.49
N VAL A 207 4.35 -2.51 5.20
CA VAL A 207 5.19 -3.18 4.21
C VAL A 207 6.18 -2.19 3.62
N ILE A 208 7.45 -2.60 3.54
CA ILE A 208 8.52 -1.89 2.82
C ILE A 208 9.10 -2.87 1.83
N VAL A 209 8.87 -2.63 0.55
CA VAL A 209 9.40 -3.44 -0.54
C VAL A 209 10.83 -2.98 -0.86
N GLN A 210 11.75 -3.92 -0.96
CA GLN A 210 13.16 -3.68 -1.28
C GLN A 210 13.48 -4.04 -2.72
N SER A 211 12.86 -5.11 -3.23
CA SER A 211 13.01 -5.51 -4.63
C SER A 211 11.72 -6.11 -5.18
N TRP A 212 11.51 -5.89 -6.47
CA TRP A 212 10.50 -6.52 -7.31
C TRP A 212 11.20 -7.35 -8.39
N GLU A 213 10.71 -8.56 -8.62
CA GLU A 213 11.12 -9.44 -9.71
C GLU A 213 9.83 -9.89 -10.43
N ASN A 214 9.78 -9.69 -11.73
CA ASN A 214 8.66 -10.09 -12.61
C ASN A 214 9.01 -11.37 -13.35
#